data_0dd2274b7fe5f8809d6d74cbf590eed5
#
_entry.id   0dd2274b7fe5f8809d6d74cbf590eed5
#
_cell.length_a   1.000
_cell.length_b   1.000
_cell.length_c   1.000
_cell.angle_alpha   90.00
_cell.angle_beta   90.00
_cell.angle_gamma   90.00
#
_symmetry.space_group_name_H-M   'P 1'
#
loop_
_entity.id
_entity.type
_entity.pdbx_description
1 polymer ?
#
loop_
_entity_poly.entity_id
_entity_poly.type
_entity_poly.pdbx_seq_one_letter_code
_entity_poly.pdbx_strand_id
1 'polypeptide(L)'
;MRLTAELCCPGHRMPLAADDGTPEITLATRFLSCRLGCQIPVIAGIPRFVISDSYAASFGKQWKAFRRTQLDSFTGVAISRDRLTRCLGGSLDAVRNKSVLEVGCGAGRFTELLLSSGARVFASDLSSAVEANYDNCHGAPGYFICQADLHALPVYLGSFDVVVCLGVIQHTPEPEKTVAALCSFVKPDGLLVIDHYRYGPEDMTPIRQRIRRFLVGRSPRFSLGYVRFLVALLWPVHRLLWHFRSHSSVAAARRKWLSISPVLDYHDYYSQLGPRLLYAWAALDTHDALTDRYKHKRTVEEIRECLQDLGMEGIEARYGGNGVEARARKPLANVDANERINRSDLIETC
;
A
#
# COMPACT_ATOMS: atom_id res chain seq x y z
N MET A 1 7.16 6.55 20.62
CA MET A 1 7.17 7.01 19.22
C MET A 1 7.12 8.53 19.25
N ARG A 2 8.12 9.22 18.67
CA ARG A 2 8.20 10.69 18.72
C ARG A 2 7.13 11.29 17.81
N LEU A 3 6.37 12.24 18.37
CA LEU A 3 5.66 13.24 17.57
C LEU A 3 6.75 14.02 16.83
N THR A 4 7.08 13.58 15.65
CA THR A 4 8.04 14.31 14.83
C THR A 4 7.39 15.65 14.48
N ALA A 5 8.20 16.69 14.28
CA ALA A 5 7.75 18.00 13.77
C ALA A 5 7.01 17.90 12.41
N GLU A 6 6.81 16.69 11.94
CA GLU A 6 6.20 16.30 10.66
C GLU A 6 4.68 16.09 10.75
N LEU A 7 4.10 15.89 11.97
CA LEU A 7 2.66 15.70 12.14
C LEU A 7 1.91 17.03 12.19
N CYS A 8 0.93 17.18 11.34
CA CYS A 8 0.02 18.32 11.35
C CYS A 8 -1.46 17.90 11.35
N CYS A 9 -2.30 18.74 11.91
CA CYS A 9 -3.74 18.59 11.81
C CYS A 9 -4.18 18.66 10.34
N PRO A 10 -4.87 17.67 9.79
CA PRO A 10 -5.29 17.69 8.38
C PRO A 10 -6.18 18.90 8.03
N GLY A 11 -7.05 19.32 8.95
CA GLY A 11 -7.97 20.44 8.72
C GLY A 11 -7.33 21.83 8.84
N HIS A 12 -6.32 21.98 9.72
CA HIS A 12 -5.75 23.30 10.03
C HIS A 12 -4.28 23.46 9.67
N ARG A 13 -3.62 22.38 9.25
CA ARG A 13 -2.18 22.33 8.94
C ARG A 13 -1.27 22.84 10.08
N MET A 14 -1.74 22.77 11.31
CA MET A 14 -1.01 23.14 12.53
C MET A 14 -0.41 21.90 13.19
N PRO A 15 0.72 22.06 13.95
CA PRO A 15 1.30 20.97 14.70
C PRO A 15 0.29 20.33 15.66
N LEU A 16 0.44 19.03 15.87
CA LEU A 16 -0.34 18.24 16.83
C LEU A 16 0.50 18.01 18.10
N ALA A 17 -0.16 18.05 19.26
CA ALA A 17 0.42 17.74 20.57
C ALA A 17 -0.37 16.60 21.24
N ALA A 18 0.34 15.74 21.98
CA ALA A 18 -0.29 14.72 22.81
C ALA A 18 -0.99 15.33 24.04
N ASP A 19 -2.01 14.66 24.57
CA ASP A 19 -2.81 15.10 25.71
C ASP A 19 -2.01 15.20 27.03
N ASP A 20 -0.89 14.50 27.13
CA ASP A 20 0.06 14.58 28.25
C ASP A 20 1.18 15.62 28.04
N GLY A 21 1.11 16.38 26.93
CA GLY A 21 2.09 17.41 26.59
C GLY A 21 3.47 16.87 26.16
N THR A 22 3.61 15.55 26.03
CA THR A 22 4.88 14.94 25.59
C THR A 22 5.07 15.04 24.06
N PRO A 23 6.32 15.07 23.57
CA PRO A 23 6.59 14.99 22.13
C PRO A 23 6.48 13.56 21.59
N GLU A 24 5.98 12.60 22.37
CA GLU A 24 5.92 11.20 22.00
C GLU A 24 4.50 10.65 22.16
N ILE A 25 4.08 9.81 21.21
CA ILE A 25 2.86 9.03 21.34
C ILE A 25 3.20 7.73 22.04
N THR A 26 2.53 7.49 23.16
CA THR A 26 2.67 6.29 24.00
C THR A 26 1.36 5.51 24.03
N LEU A 27 1.36 4.35 24.65
CA LEU A 27 0.12 3.60 24.91
C LEU A 27 -0.82 4.32 25.89
N ALA A 28 -0.31 5.29 26.66
CA ALA A 28 -1.10 6.10 27.58
C ALA A 28 -1.72 7.34 26.90
N THR A 29 -1.22 7.76 25.74
CA THR A 29 -1.78 8.87 24.96
C THR A 29 -3.18 8.52 24.50
N ARG A 30 -4.18 9.36 24.79
CA ARG A 30 -5.59 9.14 24.44
C ARG A 30 -6.00 9.91 23.21
N PHE A 31 -5.45 11.10 23.01
CA PHE A 31 -5.71 11.93 21.84
C PHE A 31 -4.55 12.87 21.51
N LEU A 32 -4.50 13.28 20.26
CA LEU A 32 -3.68 14.39 19.80
C LEU A 32 -4.59 15.59 19.56
N SER A 33 -4.12 16.79 19.88
CA SER A 33 -4.87 18.04 19.68
C SER A 33 -4.09 19.07 18.89
N CYS A 34 -4.78 19.88 18.11
CA CYS A 34 -4.23 21.09 17.54
C CYS A 34 -4.72 22.32 18.34
N ARG A 35 -4.06 23.47 18.18
CA ARG A 35 -4.38 24.71 18.91
C ARG A 35 -5.81 25.25 18.63
N LEU A 36 -6.45 24.80 17.55
CA LEU A 36 -7.83 25.16 17.18
C LEU A 36 -8.86 24.12 17.65
N GLY A 37 -8.52 23.25 18.59
CA GLY A 37 -9.44 22.40 19.32
C GLY A 37 -9.78 21.06 18.61
N CYS A 38 -9.18 20.71 17.47
CA CYS A 38 -9.34 19.36 16.93
C CYS A 38 -8.74 18.33 17.89
N GLN A 39 -9.48 17.25 18.12
CA GLN A 39 -9.01 16.09 18.89
C GLN A 39 -9.00 14.85 17.99
N ILE A 40 -7.86 14.21 17.90
CA ILE A 40 -7.61 13.01 17.12
C ILE A 40 -7.42 11.85 18.09
N PRO A 41 -8.32 10.87 18.14
CA PRO A 41 -8.19 9.77 19.08
C PRO A 41 -6.96 8.91 18.80
N VAL A 42 -6.31 8.47 19.85
CA VAL A 42 -5.20 7.49 19.81
C VAL A 42 -5.71 6.20 20.43
N ILE A 43 -5.74 5.13 19.64
CA ILE A 43 -6.23 3.83 20.08
C ILE A 43 -5.09 2.82 20.00
N ALA A 44 -4.72 2.25 21.15
CA ALA A 44 -3.58 1.32 21.26
C ALA A 44 -2.27 1.89 20.66
N GLY A 45 -1.99 3.17 20.92
CA GLY A 45 -0.79 3.86 20.45
C GLY A 45 -0.83 4.30 18.98
N ILE A 46 -1.97 4.13 18.29
CA ILE A 46 -2.14 4.47 16.87
C ILE A 46 -3.11 5.64 16.73
N PRO A 47 -2.68 6.81 16.21
CA PRO A 47 -3.58 7.92 15.89
C PRO A 47 -4.58 7.56 14.79
N ARG A 48 -5.86 7.93 14.99
CA ARG A 48 -6.97 7.62 14.09
C ARG A 48 -7.53 8.91 13.48
N PHE A 49 -7.10 9.24 12.27
CA PHE A 49 -7.56 10.43 11.53
C PHE A 49 -8.83 10.16 10.70
N VAL A 50 -9.34 8.95 10.74
CA VAL A 50 -10.59 8.54 10.08
C VAL A 50 -11.55 7.95 11.11
N ILE A 51 -12.86 8.20 10.91
CA ILE A 51 -13.92 7.73 11.81
C ILE A 51 -14.35 6.30 11.43
N SER A 52 -14.21 5.92 10.17
CA SER A 52 -14.61 4.60 9.67
C SER A 52 -13.70 4.12 8.55
N ASP A 53 -13.60 2.79 8.42
CA ASP A 53 -12.80 2.12 7.37
C ASP A 53 -13.38 2.29 5.96
N SER A 54 -14.58 2.89 5.81
CA SER A 54 -15.27 3.12 4.53
C SER A 54 -15.21 1.91 3.57
N TYR A 55 -14.80 2.11 2.31
CA TYR A 55 -14.65 1.05 1.31
C TYR A 55 -13.47 0.10 1.61
N ALA A 56 -12.55 0.48 2.50
CA ALA A 56 -11.36 -0.30 2.84
C ALA A 56 -11.57 -1.30 4.00
N ALA A 57 -12.77 -1.37 4.59
CA ALA A 57 -13.08 -2.24 5.74
C ALA A 57 -12.78 -3.73 5.47
N SER A 58 -12.95 -4.19 4.23
CA SER A 58 -12.63 -5.56 3.80
C SER A 58 -11.13 -5.84 3.91
N PHE A 59 -10.29 -4.89 3.48
CA PHE A 59 -8.84 -4.97 3.59
C PHE A 59 -8.38 -5.01 5.04
N GLY A 60 -8.93 -4.15 5.91
CA GLY A 60 -8.62 -4.16 7.34
C GLY A 60 -8.86 -5.54 7.97
N LYS A 61 -10.00 -6.17 7.67
CA LYS A 61 -10.32 -7.52 8.16
C LYS A 61 -9.40 -8.59 7.59
N GLN A 62 -9.08 -8.50 6.29
CA GLN A 62 -8.16 -9.39 5.59
C GLN A 62 -6.77 -9.35 6.22
N TRP A 63 -6.18 -8.17 6.37
CA TRP A 63 -4.82 -8.03 6.90
C TRP A 63 -4.70 -8.46 8.37
N LYS A 64 -5.74 -8.26 9.18
CA LYS A 64 -5.79 -8.83 10.53
C LYS A 64 -5.80 -10.36 10.52
N ALA A 65 -6.56 -10.97 9.59
CA ALA A 65 -6.67 -12.41 9.48
C ALA A 65 -5.40 -13.08 8.93
N PHE A 66 -4.63 -12.39 8.08
CA PHE A 66 -3.44 -12.88 7.39
C PHE A 66 -2.20 -12.02 7.69
N ARG A 67 -2.11 -11.45 8.90
CA ARG A 67 -1.15 -10.41 9.28
C ARG A 67 0.32 -10.69 8.97
N ARG A 68 0.73 -11.97 8.90
CA ARG A 68 2.14 -12.35 8.67
C ARG A 68 2.36 -13.06 7.34
N THR A 69 1.30 -13.37 6.59
CA THR A 69 1.36 -14.25 5.41
C THR A 69 2.32 -13.74 4.34
N GLN A 70 2.50 -12.43 4.21
CA GLN A 70 3.36 -11.81 3.19
C GLN A 70 4.61 -11.13 3.78
N LEU A 71 4.93 -11.33 5.06
CA LEU A 71 6.18 -10.87 5.66
C LEU A 71 7.32 -11.82 5.30
N ASP A 72 8.39 -11.30 4.72
CA ASP A 72 9.57 -12.10 4.37
C ASP A 72 10.26 -12.66 5.62
N SER A 73 10.25 -11.90 6.72
CA SER A 73 10.77 -12.34 8.03
C SER A 73 10.04 -13.57 8.59
N PHE A 74 8.76 -13.73 8.24
CA PHE A 74 7.95 -14.87 8.69
C PHE A 74 7.97 -16.04 7.69
N THR A 75 7.95 -15.74 6.39
CA THR A 75 7.92 -16.78 5.36
C THR A 75 9.29 -17.40 5.10
N GLY A 76 10.37 -16.68 5.42
CA GLY A 76 11.74 -17.06 5.08
C GLY A 76 12.06 -16.93 3.58
N VAL A 77 11.16 -16.33 2.78
CA VAL A 77 11.30 -16.17 1.33
C VAL A 77 11.24 -14.71 0.94
N ALA A 78 12.17 -14.24 0.12
CA ALA A 78 12.39 -12.83 -0.20
C ALA A 78 11.41 -12.26 -1.26
N ILE A 79 10.13 -12.64 -1.21
CA ILE A 79 9.12 -12.24 -2.22
C ILE A 79 8.85 -10.74 -2.17
N SER A 80 8.66 -10.21 -0.97
CA SER A 80 8.38 -8.79 -0.77
C SER A 80 9.63 -7.94 -1.00
N ARG A 81 10.79 -8.43 -0.57
CA ARG A 81 12.10 -7.81 -0.81
C ARG A 81 12.38 -7.68 -2.30
N ASP A 82 12.19 -8.75 -3.06
CA ASP A 82 12.45 -8.75 -4.51
C ASP A 82 11.54 -7.74 -5.23
N ARG A 83 10.26 -7.66 -4.83
CA ARG A 83 9.33 -6.67 -5.39
C ARG A 83 9.74 -5.25 -5.04
N LEU A 84 10.00 -4.96 -3.76
CA LEU A 84 10.38 -3.62 -3.32
C LEU A 84 11.71 -3.18 -3.96
N THR A 85 12.72 -4.06 -3.98
CA THR A 85 14.01 -3.80 -4.62
C THR A 85 13.84 -3.44 -6.10
N ARG A 86 13.03 -4.20 -6.82
CA ARG A 86 12.75 -3.95 -8.24
C ARG A 86 12.03 -2.61 -8.45
N CYS A 87 11.03 -2.28 -7.62
CA CYS A 87 10.30 -1.02 -7.69
C CYS A 87 11.21 0.19 -7.36
N LEU A 88 12.14 0.03 -6.42
CA LEU A 88 13.12 1.06 -6.03
C LEU A 88 14.28 1.23 -7.04
N GLY A 89 14.36 0.39 -8.07
CA GLY A 89 15.39 0.51 -9.10
C GLY A 89 16.60 -0.40 -8.95
N GLY A 90 16.47 -1.45 -8.14
CA GLY A 90 17.48 -2.51 -8.03
C GLY A 90 18.20 -2.57 -6.69
N SER A 91 18.03 -1.58 -5.79
CA SER A 91 18.63 -1.61 -4.46
C SER A 91 17.72 -1.01 -3.40
N LEU A 92 17.71 -1.61 -2.22
CA LEU A 92 17.10 -1.04 -1.01
C LEU A 92 17.95 0.11 -0.40
N ASP A 93 19.18 0.32 -0.85
CA ASP A 93 20.00 1.44 -0.41
C ASP A 93 19.39 2.80 -0.78
N ALA A 94 18.50 2.83 -1.78
CA ALA A 94 17.74 4.01 -2.16
C ALA A 94 16.95 4.66 -0.99
N VAL A 95 16.61 3.88 0.03
CA VAL A 95 15.86 4.36 1.20
C VAL A 95 16.71 4.50 2.47
N ARG A 96 17.99 4.14 2.44
CA ARG A 96 18.89 4.22 3.61
C ARG A 96 19.01 5.66 4.11
N ASN A 97 18.76 5.87 5.42
CA ASN A 97 18.76 7.18 6.06
C ASN A 97 17.77 8.20 5.47
N LYS A 98 16.77 7.75 4.72
CA LYS A 98 15.74 8.59 4.11
C LYS A 98 14.48 8.63 4.97
N SER A 99 13.72 9.73 4.88
CA SER A 99 12.34 9.78 5.33
C SER A 99 11.43 9.19 4.25
N VAL A 100 10.72 8.13 4.61
CA VAL A 100 9.86 7.38 3.69
C VAL A 100 8.41 7.48 4.16
N LEU A 101 7.51 7.90 3.27
CA LEU A 101 6.07 7.77 3.44
C LEU A 101 5.61 6.49 2.75
N GLU A 102 5.04 5.55 3.50
CA GLU A 102 4.39 4.38 2.96
C GLU A 102 2.87 4.52 3.06
N VAL A 103 2.19 4.63 1.93
CA VAL A 103 0.74 4.78 1.85
C VAL A 103 0.09 3.46 1.47
N GLY A 104 -0.92 3.04 2.27
CA GLY A 104 -1.54 1.73 2.15
C GLY A 104 -0.63 0.61 2.65
N CYS A 105 -0.05 0.82 3.83
CA CYS A 105 0.97 -0.06 4.40
C CYS A 105 0.47 -1.47 4.77
N GLY A 106 -0.85 -1.69 4.79
CA GLY A 106 -1.44 -2.99 5.11
C GLY A 106 -0.91 -3.58 6.41
N ALA A 107 -0.49 -4.84 6.38
CA ALA A 107 0.08 -5.52 7.55
C ALA A 107 1.60 -5.30 7.74
N GLY A 108 2.23 -4.41 6.96
CA GLY A 108 3.66 -4.10 7.14
C GLY A 108 4.62 -4.85 6.23
N ARG A 109 4.11 -5.41 5.14
CA ARG A 109 4.87 -6.18 4.17
C ARG A 109 6.11 -5.45 3.64
N PHE A 110 5.99 -4.17 3.33
CA PHE A 110 7.10 -3.35 2.88
C PHE A 110 7.67 -2.50 4.03
N THR A 111 6.85 -2.16 5.03
CA THR A 111 7.29 -1.44 6.24
C THR A 111 8.49 -2.12 6.90
N GLU A 112 8.44 -3.45 7.12
CA GLU A 112 9.56 -4.18 7.75
C GLU A 112 10.85 -4.08 6.94
N LEU A 113 10.74 -4.10 5.60
CA LEU A 113 11.89 -4.03 4.70
C LEU A 113 12.48 -2.62 4.62
N LEU A 114 11.64 -1.61 4.57
CA LEU A 114 12.05 -0.21 4.59
C LEU A 114 12.81 0.10 5.90
N LEU A 115 12.24 -0.30 7.05
CA LEU A 115 12.86 -0.12 8.36
C LEU A 115 14.18 -0.88 8.48
N SER A 116 14.22 -2.16 8.09
CA SER A 116 15.45 -2.98 8.11
C SER A 116 16.53 -2.47 7.16
N SER A 117 16.16 -1.67 6.16
CA SER A 117 17.09 -0.98 5.25
C SER A 117 17.57 0.36 5.77
N GLY A 118 17.20 0.75 6.99
CA GLY A 118 17.65 1.97 7.66
C GLY A 118 16.85 3.22 7.30
N ALA A 119 15.62 3.07 6.76
CA ALA A 119 14.72 4.19 6.55
C ALA A 119 14.03 4.62 7.86
N ARG A 120 13.62 5.89 7.91
CA ARG A 120 12.59 6.37 8.86
C ARG A 120 11.26 6.31 8.13
N VAL A 121 10.33 5.47 8.61
CA VAL A 121 9.09 5.16 7.91
C VAL A 121 7.89 5.78 8.61
N PHE A 122 7.17 6.62 7.88
CA PHE A 122 5.83 7.04 8.22
C PHE A 122 4.85 6.14 7.43
N ALA A 123 4.26 5.16 8.12
CA ALA A 123 3.29 4.23 7.54
C ALA A 123 1.86 4.75 7.72
N SER A 124 1.03 4.65 6.71
CA SER A 124 -0.40 4.98 6.79
C SER A 124 -1.26 3.99 6.03
N ASP A 125 -2.45 3.74 6.54
CA ASP A 125 -3.50 2.96 5.87
C ASP A 125 -4.87 3.55 6.23
N LEU A 126 -5.81 3.51 5.29
CA LEU A 126 -7.18 3.94 5.53
C LEU A 126 -7.91 2.96 6.46
N SER A 127 -7.56 1.69 6.39
CA SER A 127 -8.25 0.61 7.08
C SER A 127 -7.65 0.31 8.45
N SER A 128 -8.34 -0.53 9.21
CA SER A 128 -7.84 -1.07 10.47
C SER A 128 -6.66 -2.06 10.32
N ALA A 129 -6.12 -2.24 9.12
CA ALA A 129 -4.88 -2.98 8.87
C ALA A 129 -3.67 -2.40 9.63
N VAL A 130 -3.70 -1.12 9.97
CA VAL A 130 -2.69 -0.44 10.81
C VAL A 130 -2.40 -1.18 12.12
N GLU A 131 -3.38 -1.90 12.68
CA GLU A 131 -3.18 -2.71 13.89
C GLU A 131 -2.26 -3.90 13.62
N ALA A 132 -2.44 -4.58 12.48
CA ALA A 132 -1.57 -5.68 12.08
C ALA A 132 -0.15 -5.20 11.74
N ASN A 133 -0.03 -4.03 11.12
CA ASN A 133 1.25 -3.39 10.85
C ASN A 133 1.98 -3.01 12.14
N TYR A 134 1.26 -2.39 13.07
CA TYR A 134 1.79 -2.04 14.39
C TYR A 134 2.29 -3.28 15.13
N ASP A 135 1.49 -4.36 15.18
CA ASP A 135 1.89 -5.62 15.81
C ASP A 135 3.20 -6.19 15.21
N ASN A 136 3.42 -5.99 13.92
CA ASN A 136 4.57 -6.53 13.22
C ASN A 136 5.83 -5.62 13.28
N CYS A 137 5.67 -4.29 13.39
CA CYS A 137 6.75 -3.34 13.17
C CYS A 137 7.05 -2.38 14.33
N HIS A 138 6.20 -2.27 15.38
CA HIS A 138 6.30 -1.21 16.42
C HIS A 138 7.61 -1.19 17.22
N GLY A 139 8.38 -2.27 17.25
CA GLY A 139 9.67 -2.32 17.94
C GLY A 139 10.85 -1.76 17.13
N ALA A 140 10.65 -1.45 15.84
CA ALA A 140 11.74 -1.00 14.99
C ALA A 140 12.04 0.51 15.16
N PRO A 141 13.33 0.90 15.18
CA PRO A 141 13.71 2.32 15.21
C PRO A 141 13.20 3.07 13.96
N GLY A 142 12.78 4.31 14.14
CA GLY A 142 12.33 5.15 13.02
C GLY A 142 10.93 4.83 12.48
N TYR A 143 10.16 4.00 13.18
CA TYR A 143 8.82 3.61 12.80
C TYR A 143 7.76 4.56 13.36
N PHE A 144 6.85 5.00 12.51
CA PHE A 144 5.60 5.68 12.86
C PHE A 144 4.43 5.12 12.03
N ILE A 145 3.21 5.09 12.61
CA ILE A 145 2.00 4.66 11.93
C ILE A 145 0.78 5.47 12.37
N CYS A 146 -0.13 5.72 11.43
CA CYS A 146 -1.47 6.25 11.70
C CYS A 146 -2.52 5.63 10.77
N GLN A 147 -3.78 5.66 11.20
CA GLN A 147 -4.91 5.38 10.32
C GLN A 147 -5.40 6.70 9.71
N ALA A 148 -5.27 6.85 8.39
CA ALA A 148 -5.60 8.09 7.71
C ALA A 148 -6.03 7.84 6.26
N ASP A 149 -6.87 8.73 5.73
CA ASP A 149 -7.11 8.85 4.30
C ASP A 149 -5.90 9.53 3.64
N LEU A 150 -5.42 8.98 2.53
CA LEU A 150 -4.28 9.53 1.80
C LEU A 150 -4.52 10.97 1.30
N HIS A 151 -5.77 11.35 1.05
CA HIS A 151 -6.14 12.72 0.66
C HIS A 151 -6.16 13.70 1.84
N ALA A 152 -6.08 13.20 3.07
CA ALA A 152 -6.08 13.99 4.31
C ALA A 152 -5.01 13.49 5.29
N LEU A 153 -3.82 13.15 4.79
CA LEU A 153 -2.71 12.72 5.63
C LEU A 153 -2.27 13.83 6.60
N PRO A 154 -1.93 13.46 7.84
CA PRO A 154 -1.52 14.40 8.88
C PRO A 154 -0.04 14.81 8.73
N VAL A 155 0.42 15.08 7.51
CA VAL A 155 1.81 15.44 7.19
C VAL A 155 1.85 16.65 6.27
N TYR A 156 2.95 17.38 6.31
CA TYR A 156 3.17 18.50 5.41
C TYR A 156 3.48 18.02 3.99
N LEU A 157 3.09 18.83 3.00
CA LEU A 157 3.42 18.57 1.60
C LEU A 157 4.93 18.72 1.39
N GLY A 158 5.49 17.95 0.46
CA GLY A 158 6.91 18.01 0.15
C GLY A 158 7.84 17.63 1.30
N SER A 159 7.43 16.71 2.20
CA SER A 159 8.19 16.40 3.43
C SER A 159 8.95 15.06 3.39
N PHE A 160 8.76 14.24 2.36
CA PHE A 160 9.40 12.92 2.29
C PHE A 160 10.42 12.80 1.16
N ASP A 161 11.55 12.18 1.48
CA ASP A 161 12.59 11.87 0.49
C ASP A 161 12.13 10.79 -0.50
N VAL A 162 11.30 9.84 0.00
CA VAL A 162 10.71 8.77 -0.82
C VAL A 162 9.25 8.58 -0.41
N VAL A 163 8.35 8.48 -1.41
CA VAL A 163 6.95 8.11 -1.22
C VAL A 163 6.71 6.77 -1.91
N VAL A 164 6.23 5.78 -1.15
CA VAL A 164 5.97 4.42 -1.62
C VAL A 164 4.47 4.11 -1.50
N CYS A 165 3.87 3.66 -2.60
CA CYS A 165 2.46 3.23 -2.61
C CYS A 165 2.31 2.02 -3.54
N LEU A 166 2.36 0.81 -2.98
CA LEU A 166 2.38 -0.44 -3.73
C LEU A 166 1.17 -1.32 -3.39
N GLY A 167 0.42 -1.73 -4.41
CA GLY A 167 -0.77 -2.57 -4.26
C GLY A 167 -2.01 -1.82 -3.77
N VAL A 168 -2.13 -0.51 -4.01
CA VAL A 168 -3.16 0.36 -3.42
C VAL A 168 -3.94 1.16 -4.46
N ILE A 169 -3.27 1.85 -5.36
CA ILE A 169 -3.86 2.85 -6.26
C ILE A 169 -5.03 2.28 -7.06
N GLN A 170 -4.92 1.07 -7.55
CA GLN A 170 -5.96 0.37 -8.29
C GLN A 170 -7.24 0.11 -7.49
N HIS A 171 -7.18 0.22 -6.19
CA HIS A 171 -8.30 0.01 -5.27
C HIS A 171 -8.90 1.33 -4.74
N THR A 172 -8.41 2.47 -5.21
CA THR A 172 -8.96 3.79 -4.84
C THR A 172 -10.09 4.20 -5.79
N PRO A 173 -11.02 5.08 -5.35
CA PRO A 173 -12.10 5.55 -6.22
C PRO A 173 -11.60 6.27 -7.47
N GLU A 174 -10.55 7.09 -7.33
CA GLU A 174 -10.00 7.97 -8.36
C GLU A 174 -8.47 7.84 -8.40
N PRO A 175 -7.94 6.87 -9.17
CA PRO A 175 -6.50 6.57 -9.23
C PRO A 175 -5.61 7.78 -9.57
N GLU A 176 -6.01 8.62 -10.52
CA GLU A 176 -5.25 9.79 -10.95
C GLU A 176 -5.14 10.84 -9.84
N LYS A 177 -6.23 11.10 -9.10
CA LYS A 177 -6.20 11.98 -7.92
C LYS A 177 -5.33 11.39 -6.81
N THR A 178 -5.34 10.06 -6.68
CA THR A 178 -4.46 9.36 -5.74
C THR A 178 -2.99 9.58 -6.10
N VAL A 179 -2.62 9.41 -7.37
CA VAL A 179 -1.24 9.67 -7.83
C VAL A 179 -0.85 11.13 -7.60
N ALA A 180 -1.73 12.08 -7.93
CA ALA A 180 -1.50 13.51 -7.69
C ALA A 180 -1.25 13.83 -6.20
N ALA A 181 -2.05 13.25 -5.31
CA ALA A 181 -1.85 13.39 -3.86
C ALA A 181 -0.50 12.81 -3.41
N LEU A 182 -0.10 11.64 -3.91
CA LEU A 182 1.20 11.03 -3.61
C LEU A 182 2.37 11.92 -4.07
N CYS A 183 2.31 12.48 -5.29
CA CYS A 183 3.31 13.42 -5.82
C CYS A 183 3.47 14.67 -4.92
N SER A 184 2.38 15.13 -4.29
CA SER A 184 2.41 16.31 -3.44
C SER A 184 3.25 16.13 -2.17
N PHE A 185 3.40 14.90 -1.66
CA PHE A 185 4.18 14.60 -0.45
C PHE A 185 5.68 14.43 -0.74
N VAL A 186 6.06 14.23 -1.99
CA VAL A 186 7.47 14.06 -2.39
C VAL A 186 8.20 15.40 -2.29
N LYS A 187 9.37 15.43 -1.66
CA LYS A 187 10.29 16.58 -1.64
C LYS A 187 10.79 16.91 -3.06
N PRO A 188 11.24 18.13 -3.32
CA PRO A 188 12.09 18.40 -4.50
C PRO A 188 13.27 17.40 -4.56
N ASP A 189 13.58 16.86 -5.72
CA ASP A 189 14.52 15.75 -5.98
C ASP A 189 14.18 14.42 -5.28
N GLY A 190 13.05 14.33 -4.58
CA GLY A 190 12.56 13.12 -3.95
C GLY A 190 12.02 12.11 -4.97
N LEU A 191 11.83 10.88 -4.51
CA LEU A 191 11.42 9.74 -5.33
C LEU A 191 9.97 9.32 -5.01
N LEU A 192 9.13 9.19 -6.03
CA LEU A 192 7.85 8.47 -5.97
C LEU A 192 8.03 7.05 -6.50
N VAL A 193 7.45 6.07 -5.81
CA VAL A 193 7.45 4.64 -6.19
C VAL A 193 6.05 4.11 -6.08
N ILE A 194 5.48 3.69 -7.20
CA ILE A 194 4.09 3.21 -7.29
C ILE A 194 4.00 1.93 -8.12
N ASP A 195 2.90 1.20 -7.94
CA ASP A 195 2.47 0.19 -8.91
C ASP A 195 0.96 0.24 -9.15
N HIS A 196 0.53 -0.38 -10.23
CA HIS A 196 -0.85 -0.43 -10.66
C HIS A 196 -1.18 -1.74 -11.36
N TYR A 197 -2.42 -2.23 -11.27
CA TYR A 197 -2.84 -3.38 -12.05
C TYR A 197 -2.80 -3.07 -13.55
N ARG A 198 -2.36 -4.04 -14.35
CA ARG A 198 -2.32 -3.98 -15.81
C ARG A 198 -3.55 -4.64 -16.45
N TYR A 199 -3.82 -4.31 -17.68
CA TYR A 199 -4.65 -5.13 -18.54
C TYR A 199 -3.95 -6.45 -18.84
N GLY A 200 -4.66 -7.56 -18.88
CA GLY A 200 -4.08 -8.86 -19.17
C GLY A 200 -5.13 -9.94 -19.45
N PRO A 201 -4.73 -11.06 -20.08
CA PRO A 201 -5.61 -12.19 -20.39
C PRO A 201 -6.15 -12.89 -19.13
N GLU A 202 -5.56 -12.62 -17.97
CA GLU A 202 -5.97 -13.14 -16.66
C GLU A 202 -7.15 -12.34 -16.06
N ASP A 203 -7.72 -11.44 -16.85
CA ASP A 203 -8.89 -10.69 -16.46
C ASP A 203 -9.98 -11.63 -16.01
N MET A 204 -10.46 -11.38 -14.83
CA MET A 204 -11.37 -12.17 -14.01
C MET A 204 -12.26 -13.12 -14.81
N THR A 205 -12.07 -14.42 -14.62
CA THR A 205 -12.95 -15.42 -15.23
C THR A 205 -14.42 -15.11 -14.93
N PRO A 206 -15.38 -15.52 -15.79
CA PRO A 206 -16.80 -15.28 -15.54
C PRO A 206 -17.28 -15.73 -14.16
N ILE A 207 -16.68 -16.81 -13.63
CA ILE A 207 -16.99 -17.32 -12.29
C ILE A 207 -16.51 -16.34 -11.22
N ARG A 208 -15.27 -15.84 -11.31
CA ARG A 208 -14.74 -14.84 -10.38
C ARG A 208 -15.58 -13.56 -10.41
N GLN A 209 -15.98 -13.10 -11.59
CA GLN A 209 -16.83 -11.91 -11.73
C GLN A 209 -18.18 -12.09 -11.06
N ARG A 210 -18.84 -13.27 -11.21
CA ARG A 210 -20.12 -13.56 -10.55
C ARG A 210 -19.98 -13.58 -9.02
N ILE A 211 -18.96 -14.28 -8.51
CA ILE A 211 -18.69 -14.35 -7.07
C ILE A 211 -18.36 -12.96 -6.53
N ARG A 212 -17.54 -12.18 -7.23
CA ARG A 212 -17.22 -10.81 -6.83
C ARG A 212 -18.48 -9.93 -6.76
N ARG A 213 -19.36 -9.96 -7.78
CA ARG A 213 -20.62 -9.21 -7.74
C ARG A 213 -21.49 -9.60 -6.54
N PHE A 214 -21.45 -10.87 -6.13
CA PHE A 214 -22.16 -11.34 -4.95
C PHE A 214 -21.51 -10.86 -3.63
N LEU A 215 -20.18 -10.79 -3.55
CA LEU A 215 -19.45 -10.47 -2.32
C LEU A 215 -19.25 -8.99 -2.08
N VAL A 216 -19.09 -8.19 -3.15
CA VAL A 216 -18.92 -6.73 -3.03
C VAL A 216 -20.13 -6.13 -2.33
N GLY A 217 -19.88 -5.35 -1.25
CA GLY A 217 -20.92 -4.77 -0.42
C GLY A 217 -21.45 -5.66 0.70
N ARG A 218 -21.02 -6.92 0.80
CA ARG A 218 -21.31 -7.78 1.95
C ARG A 218 -20.40 -7.43 3.14
N SER A 219 -20.82 -7.83 4.34
CA SER A 219 -20.00 -7.58 5.52
C SER A 219 -18.62 -8.27 5.40
N PRO A 220 -17.53 -7.63 5.87
CA PRO A 220 -16.19 -8.21 5.79
C PRO A 220 -16.07 -9.60 6.46
N ARG A 221 -16.84 -9.85 7.51
CA ARG A 221 -16.88 -11.17 8.19
C ARG A 221 -17.47 -12.25 7.29
N PHE A 222 -18.59 -11.93 6.63
CA PHE A 222 -19.24 -12.87 5.70
C PHE A 222 -18.33 -13.17 4.51
N SER A 223 -17.78 -12.15 3.88
CA SER A 223 -16.91 -12.30 2.70
C SER A 223 -15.66 -13.12 3.01
N LEU A 224 -15.02 -12.87 4.15
CA LEU A 224 -13.85 -13.66 4.59
C LEU A 224 -14.22 -15.12 4.88
N GLY A 225 -15.36 -15.36 5.54
CA GLY A 225 -15.87 -16.72 5.83
C GLY A 225 -16.17 -17.47 4.53
N TYR A 226 -16.87 -16.84 3.59
CA TYR A 226 -17.21 -17.42 2.29
C TYR A 226 -15.95 -17.79 1.48
N VAL A 227 -14.96 -16.87 1.39
CA VAL A 227 -13.72 -17.14 0.66
C VAL A 227 -12.92 -18.27 1.33
N ARG A 228 -12.82 -18.30 2.65
CA ARG A 228 -12.16 -19.40 3.37
C ARG A 228 -12.83 -20.75 3.07
N PHE A 229 -14.15 -20.79 3.09
CA PHE A 229 -14.90 -22.00 2.72
C PHE A 229 -14.61 -22.40 1.27
N LEU A 230 -14.68 -21.46 0.33
CA LEU A 230 -14.41 -21.70 -1.08
C LEU A 230 -13.00 -22.24 -1.33
N VAL A 231 -12.01 -21.63 -0.68
CA VAL A 231 -10.61 -22.09 -0.79
C VAL A 231 -10.46 -23.47 -0.16
N ALA A 232 -11.02 -23.71 1.03
CA ALA A 232 -10.95 -25.02 1.68
C ALA A 232 -11.57 -26.14 0.82
N LEU A 233 -12.68 -25.85 0.14
CA LEU A 233 -13.36 -26.78 -0.76
C LEU A 233 -12.55 -27.11 -2.03
N LEU A 234 -11.94 -26.10 -2.65
CA LEU A 234 -11.29 -26.26 -3.96
C LEU A 234 -9.79 -26.54 -3.87
N TRP A 235 -9.14 -26.20 -2.76
CA TRP A 235 -7.69 -26.37 -2.59
C TRP A 235 -7.18 -27.81 -2.74
N PRO A 236 -7.90 -28.85 -2.29
CA PRO A 236 -7.46 -30.22 -2.52
C PRO A 236 -7.28 -30.54 -4.03
N VAL A 237 -8.16 -30.00 -4.90
CA VAL A 237 -8.05 -30.16 -6.35
C VAL A 237 -6.80 -29.47 -6.89
N HIS A 238 -6.53 -28.24 -6.45
CA HIS A 238 -5.31 -27.50 -6.82
C HIS A 238 -4.05 -28.29 -6.44
N ARG A 239 -3.99 -28.82 -5.22
CA ARG A 239 -2.87 -29.63 -4.73
C ARG A 239 -2.70 -30.93 -5.51
N LEU A 240 -3.80 -31.64 -5.79
CA LEU A 240 -3.78 -32.89 -6.54
C LEU A 240 -3.23 -32.67 -7.95
N LEU A 241 -3.78 -31.69 -8.65
CA LEU A 241 -3.35 -31.34 -10.01
C LEU A 241 -1.89 -30.83 -10.03
N TRP A 242 -1.45 -30.13 -9.00
CA TRP A 242 -0.04 -29.75 -8.87
C TRP A 242 0.88 -30.95 -8.62
N HIS A 243 0.46 -31.86 -7.76
CA HIS A 243 1.27 -33.06 -7.42
C HIS A 243 1.56 -33.92 -8.66
N PHE A 244 0.56 -34.13 -9.49
CA PHE A 244 0.68 -34.98 -10.70
C PHE A 244 0.99 -34.21 -11.99
N ARG A 245 1.43 -32.94 -11.91
CA ARG A 245 1.65 -32.07 -13.07
C ARG A 245 2.69 -32.54 -14.09
N SER A 246 3.53 -33.50 -13.73
CA SER A 246 4.51 -34.15 -14.64
C SER A 246 3.84 -34.96 -15.76
N HIS A 247 2.61 -35.42 -15.54
CA HIS A 247 1.85 -36.11 -16.58
C HIS A 247 1.18 -35.09 -17.53
N SER A 248 1.38 -35.23 -18.82
CA SER A 248 0.89 -34.27 -19.83
C SER A 248 -0.61 -34.02 -19.76
N SER A 249 -1.43 -35.09 -19.58
CA SER A 249 -2.88 -35.03 -19.43
C SER A 249 -3.29 -34.24 -18.17
N VAL A 250 -2.59 -34.43 -17.04
CA VAL A 250 -2.86 -33.69 -15.79
C VAL A 250 -2.44 -32.24 -15.93
N ALA A 251 -1.31 -31.96 -16.59
CA ALA A 251 -0.90 -30.57 -16.86
C ALA A 251 -1.93 -29.83 -17.72
N ALA A 252 -2.51 -30.48 -18.72
CA ALA A 252 -3.59 -29.91 -19.52
C ALA A 252 -4.87 -29.67 -18.70
N ALA A 253 -5.28 -30.66 -17.88
CA ALA A 253 -6.40 -30.53 -16.96
C ALA A 253 -6.19 -29.39 -15.94
N ARG A 254 -4.97 -29.24 -15.42
CA ARG A 254 -4.60 -28.15 -14.50
C ARG A 254 -4.72 -26.77 -15.17
N ARG A 255 -4.21 -26.60 -16.39
CA ARG A 255 -4.38 -25.33 -17.13
C ARG A 255 -5.86 -24.97 -17.30
N LYS A 256 -6.69 -25.94 -17.69
CA LYS A 256 -8.15 -25.74 -17.80
C LYS A 256 -8.79 -25.43 -16.44
N TRP A 257 -8.36 -26.10 -15.37
CA TRP A 257 -8.85 -25.83 -14.01
C TRP A 257 -8.51 -24.41 -13.57
N LEU A 258 -7.27 -23.95 -13.74
CA LEU A 258 -6.83 -22.61 -13.37
C LEU A 258 -7.59 -21.52 -14.13
N SER A 259 -8.02 -21.78 -15.37
CA SER A 259 -8.80 -20.81 -16.15
C SER A 259 -10.25 -20.66 -15.70
N ILE A 260 -10.79 -21.60 -14.90
CA ILE A 260 -12.18 -21.54 -14.40
C ILE A 260 -12.25 -21.39 -12.87
N SER A 261 -11.24 -21.84 -12.14
CA SER A 261 -11.24 -21.78 -10.67
C SER A 261 -11.33 -20.35 -10.17
N PRO A 262 -12.19 -20.06 -9.19
CA PRO A 262 -12.20 -18.75 -8.53
C PRO A 262 -11.01 -18.56 -7.58
N VAL A 263 -10.34 -19.64 -7.16
CA VAL A 263 -9.19 -19.60 -6.23
C VAL A 263 -7.93 -19.26 -7.00
N LEU A 264 -7.15 -18.32 -6.45
CA LEU A 264 -5.82 -17.99 -6.95
C LEU A 264 -4.81 -19.05 -6.49
N ASP A 265 -3.96 -19.50 -7.43
CA ASP A 265 -2.99 -20.58 -7.22
C ASP A 265 -1.57 -20.07 -7.47
N TYR A 266 -0.71 -20.22 -6.49
CA TYR A 266 0.68 -19.73 -6.53
C TYR A 266 1.73 -20.84 -6.56
N HIS A 267 1.34 -22.09 -6.81
CA HIS A 267 2.29 -23.21 -6.85
C HIS A 267 3.40 -23.01 -7.90
N ASP A 268 3.08 -22.40 -9.05
CA ASP A 268 4.06 -22.14 -10.10
C ASP A 268 5.06 -21.03 -9.75
N TYR A 269 4.64 -20.08 -8.90
CA TYR A 269 5.41 -18.88 -8.58
C TYR A 269 6.12 -18.96 -7.23
N TYR A 270 5.50 -19.57 -6.23
CA TYR A 270 5.94 -19.53 -4.84
C TYR A 270 5.97 -20.92 -4.21
N SER A 271 6.37 -21.95 -4.96
CA SER A 271 6.43 -23.36 -4.47
C SER A 271 7.32 -23.52 -3.22
N GLN A 272 8.31 -22.64 -3.04
CA GLN A 272 9.22 -22.60 -1.88
C GLN A 272 8.51 -22.21 -0.55
N LEU A 273 7.33 -21.64 -0.59
CA LEU A 273 6.57 -21.27 0.64
C LEU A 273 6.09 -22.49 1.44
N GLY A 274 6.05 -23.66 0.83
CA GLY A 274 5.46 -24.85 1.43
C GLY A 274 3.92 -24.81 1.50
N PRO A 275 3.28 -25.94 1.77
CA PRO A 275 1.83 -26.11 1.55
C PRO A 275 0.94 -25.26 2.44
N ARG A 276 1.37 -24.96 3.68
CA ARG A 276 0.57 -24.14 4.61
C ARG A 276 0.55 -22.66 4.21
N LEU A 277 1.71 -22.12 3.86
CA LEU A 277 1.83 -20.72 3.43
C LEU A 277 1.23 -20.50 2.05
N LEU A 278 1.38 -21.44 1.13
CA LEU A 278 0.69 -21.39 -0.18
C LEU A 278 -0.84 -21.33 -0.01
N TYR A 279 -1.40 -22.14 0.88
CA TYR A 279 -2.83 -22.09 1.20
C TYR A 279 -3.23 -20.71 1.77
N ALA A 280 -2.47 -20.21 2.74
CA ALA A 280 -2.76 -18.91 3.36
C ALA A 280 -2.64 -17.77 2.35
N TRP A 281 -1.64 -17.80 1.48
CA TRP A 281 -1.44 -16.83 0.42
C TRP A 281 -2.58 -16.88 -0.61
N ALA A 282 -2.94 -18.07 -1.08
CA ALA A 282 -4.07 -18.27 -1.98
C ALA A 282 -5.38 -17.74 -1.37
N ALA A 283 -5.63 -17.99 -0.08
CA ALA A 283 -6.82 -17.51 0.60
C ALA A 283 -6.82 -15.97 0.74
N LEU A 284 -5.68 -15.36 1.05
CA LEU A 284 -5.52 -13.91 1.16
C LEU A 284 -5.83 -13.24 -0.18
N ASP A 285 -5.12 -13.62 -1.25
CA ASP A 285 -5.24 -12.96 -2.54
C ASP A 285 -6.55 -13.31 -3.27
N THR A 286 -7.13 -14.50 -3.01
CA THR A 286 -8.49 -14.82 -3.47
C THR A 286 -9.52 -13.91 -2.80
N HIS A 287 -9.36 -13.62 -1.51
CA HIS A 287 -10.23 -12.68 -0.81
C HIS A 287 -10.09 -11.28 -1.41
N ASP A 288 -8.87 -10.80 -1.58
CA ASP A 288 -8.58 -9.52 -2.24
C ASP A 288 -9.27 -9.42 -3.61
N ALA A 289 -9.01 -10.39 -4.48
CA ALA A 289 -9.55 -10.41 -5.86
C ALA A 289 -11.08 -10.44 -5.93
N LEU A 290 -11.77 -11.02 -4.93
CA LEU A 290 -13.21 -11.22 -4.93
C LEU A 290 -13.99 -10.17 -4.11
N THR A 291 -13.32 -9.33 -3.31
CA THR A 291 -14.01 -8.40 -2.39
C THR A 291 -13.63 -6.94 -2.57
N ASP A 292 -12.61 -6.65 -3.36
CA ASP A 292 -12.20 -5.27 -3.67
C ASP A 292 -13.35 -4.50 -4.34
N ARG A 293 -13.65 -3.31 -3.81
CA ARG A 293 -14.73 -2.47 -4.34
C ARG A 293 -14.35 -1.87 -5.68
N TYR A 294 -13.13 -1.36 -5.78
CA TYR A 294 -12.56 -0.78 -6.98
C TYR A 294 -11.45 -1.68 -7.52
N LYS A 295 -11.37 -1.78 -8.83
CA LYS A 295 -10.33 -2.54 -9.54
C LYS A 295 -10.03 -1.86 -10.87
N HIS A 296 -9.21 -0.83 -10.78
CA HIS A 296 -8.75 -0.11 -11.96
C HIS A 296 -7.52 -0.78 -12.58
N LYS A 297 -7.33 -0.56 -13.87
CA LYS A 297 -6.19 -1.07 -14.63
C LYS A 297 -5.60 0.05 -15.46
N ARG A 298 -4.29 0.00 -15.70
CA ARG A 298 -3.57 0.96 -16.52
C ARG A 298 -2.52 0.26 -17.36
N THR A 299 -2.22 0.87 -18.51
CA THR A 299 -1.04 0.56 -19.31
C THR A 299 0.19 1.30 -18.75
N VAL A 300 1.36 0.94 -19.24
CA VAL A 300 2.61 1.66 -18.92
C VAL A 300 2.54 3.10 -19.42
N GLU A 301 1.95 3.29 -20.58
CA GLU A 301 1.78 4.59 -21.24
C GLU A 301 0.87 5.51 -20.41
N GLU A 302 -0.30 5.04 -19.99
CA GLU A 302 -1.24 5.81 -19.16
C GLU A 302 -0.60 6.24 -17.82
N ILE A 303 0.20 5.38 -17.19
CA ILE A 303 0.92 5.76 -15.95
C ILE A 303 2.02 6.78 -16.25
N ARG A 304 2.74 6.64 -17.36
CA ARG A 304 3.78 7.60 -17.76
C ARG A 304 3.18 8.98 -18.05
N GLU A 305 2.12 9.04 -18.83
CA GLU A 305 1.39 10.28 -19.14
C GLU A 305 0.88 10.95 -17.85
N CYS A 306 0.23 10.20 -16.97
CA CYS A 306 -0.24 10.71 -15.68
C CYS A 306 0.90 11.35 -14.86
N LEU A 307 2.07 10.72 -14.80
CA LEU A 307 3.23 11.26 -14.07
C LEU A 307 3.83 12.48 -14.76
N GLN A 308 3.85 12.52 -16.11
CA GLN A 308 4.29 13.68 -16.90
C GLN A 308 3.37 14.89 -16.69
N ASP A 309 2.07 14.68 -16.74
CA ASP A 309 1.06 15.74 -16.51
C ASP A 309 1.15 16.34 -15.10
N LEU A 310 1.63 15.55 -14.13
CA LEU A 310 1.91 15.99 -12.77
C LEU A 310 3.30 16.62 -12.59
N GLY A 311 4.04 16.83 -13.69
CA GLY A 311 5.34 17.47 -13.67
C GLY A 311 6.46 16.64 -13.06
N MET A 312 6.30 15.31 -13.01
CA MET A 312 7.36 14.42 -12.54
C MET A 312 8.39 14.17 -13.64
N GLU A 313 9.65 13.97 -13.24
CA GLU A 313 10.79 13.77 -14.15
C GLU A 313 11.46 12.40 -13.91
N GLY A 314 12.35 11.99 -14.82
CA GLY A 314 13.08 10.73 -14.69
C GLY A 314 12.15 9.51 -14.58
N ILE A 315 11.03 9.54 -15.32
CA ILE A 315 9.96 8.55 -15.21
C ILE A 315 10.41 7.23 -15.80
N GLU A 316 10.47 6.22 -14.97
CA GLU A 316 10.65 4.83 -15.36
C GLU A 316 9.38 4.06 -15.06
N ALA A 317 8.68 3.62 -16.11
CA ALA A 317 7.47 2.80 -16.01
C ALA A 317 7.62 1.56 -16.89
N ARG A 318 7.31 0.39 -16.33
CA ARG A 318 7.44 -0.91 -17.01
C ARG A 318 6.45 -1.93 -16.47
N TYR A 319 6.20 -2.99 -17.22
CA TYR A 319 5.51 -4.15 -16.68
C TYR A 319 6.38 -4.91 -15.69
N GLY A 320 5.82 -5.23 -14.53
CA GLY A 320 6.47 -5.96 -13.43
C GLY A 320 5.56 -7.03 -12.82
N GLY A 321 5.94 -7.53 -11.65
CA GLY A 321 5.26 -8.68 -11.03
C GLY A 321 3.80 -8.45 -10.64
N ASN A 322 3.41 -7.20 -10.31
CA ASN A 322 2.04 -6.86 -9.90
C ASN A 322 1.25 -6.10 -10.99
N GLY A 323 1.85 -5.85 -12.13
CA GLY A 323 1.23 -5.09 -13.21
C GLY A 323 2.17 -4.04 -13.78
N VAL A 324 1.83 -2.75 -13.70
CA VAL A 324 2.72 -1.64 -14.04
C VAL A 324 3.47 -1.20 -12.78
N GLU A 325 4.79 -1.23 -12.81
CA GLU A 325 5.66 -0.70 -11.76
C GLU A 325 6.27 0.60 -12.28
N ALA A 326 6.16 1.69 -11.51
CA ALA A 326 6.67 2.98 -11.92
C ALA A 326 7.40 3.70 -10.77
N ARG A 327 8.43 4.47 -11.15
CA ARG A 327 9.09 5.43 -10.28
C ARG A 327 9.37 6.72 -11.04
N ALA A 328 9.38 7.84 -10.31
CA ALA A 328 9.63 9.15 -10.88
C ALA A 328 10.20 10.09 -9.83
N ARG A 329 10.93 11.11 -10.25
CA ARG A 329 11.46 12.15 -9.36
C ARG A 329 10.64 13.42 -9.44
N LYS A 330 10.49 14.10 -8.31
CA LYS A 330 9.95 15.45 -8.29
C LYS A 330 11.06 16.43 -8.69
N PRO A 331 10.83 17.35 -9.67
CA PRO A 331 11.83 18.34 -10.05
C PRO A 331 12.36 19.13 -8.85
N LEU A 332 13.60 19.57 -8.93
CA LEU A 332 14.10 20.62 -8.04
C LEU A 332 13.24 21.87 -8.23
N ALA A 333 12.85 22.53 -7.15
CA ALA A 333 12.20 23.83 -7.26
C ALA A 333 13.17 24.79 -7.99
N ASN A 334 12.75 25.32 -9.16
CA ASN A 334 13.52 26.33 -9.86
C ASN A 334 13.62 27.58 -8.99
N VAL A 335 14.81 27.86 -8.48
CA VAL A 335 15.11 29.07 -7.69
C VAL A 335 14.82 30.34 -8.50
N ASP A 336 14.93 30.25 -9.85
CA ASP A 336 14.73 31.37 -10.76
C ASP A 336 13.26 31.84 -10.90
N ALA A 337 12.28 31.00 -10.60
CA ALA A 337 10.86 31.38 -10.69
C ALA A 337 10.43 32.30 -9.53
N ASN A 338 11.00 32.12 -8.34
CA ASN A 338 10.70 32.97 -7.18
C ASN A 338 11.42 34.33 -7.22
N GLU A 339 12.57 34.45 -7.91
CA GLU A 339 13.23 35.75 -8.11
C GLU A 339 12.51 36.63 -9.15
N ARG A 340 11.81 36.04 -10.11
CA ARG A 340 11.02 36.80 -11.10
C ARG A 340 9.73 37.36 -10.52
N ILE A 341 9.09 36.66 -9.60
CA ILE A 341 7.88 37.14 -8.92
C ILE A 341 8.23 38.28 -7.97
N ASN A 342 9.32 38.18 -7.21
CA ASN A 342 9.78 39.26 -6.33
C ASN A 342 10.34 40.49 -7.07
N ARG A 343 10.74 40.38 -8.33
CA ARG A 343 11.16 41.56 -9.14
C ARG A 343 10.01 42.26 -9.83
N SER A 344 8.91 41.57 -10.17
CA SER A 344 7.71 42.21 -10.71
C SER A 344 6.97 43.06 -9.68
N ASP A 345 6.94 42.65 -8.42
CA ASP A 345 6.24 43.36 -7.33
C ASP A 345 7.05 44.59 -6.82
N LEU A 346 8.35 44.69 -7.18
CA LEU A 346 9.20 45.83 -6.83
C LEU A 346 9.25 46.94 -7.90
N ILE A 347 8.67 46.72 -9.09
CA ILE A 347 8.63 47.70 -10.18
C ILE A 347 7.29 48.47 -10.22
N GLU A 348 6.24 48.00 -9.53
CA GLU A 348 4.95 48.71 -9.46
C GLU A 348 4.83 49.69 -8.27
N THR A 349 5.88 49.91 -7.51
CA THR A 349 5.90 50.86 -6.38
C THR A 349 6.99 51.95 -6.51
N CYS A 350 7.19 52.49 -7.74
CA CYS A 350 7.92 53.75 -7.92
C CYS A 350 7.15 54.70 -8.85
#